data_7f66457dbc3cadbfce498b05e7bb1db3
#
_entry.id   7f66457dbc3cadbfce498b05e7bb1db3
#
_cell.length_a   1.000
_cell.length_b   1.000
_cell.length_c   1.000
_cell.angle_alpha   90.00
_cell.angle_beta   90.00
_cell.angle_gamma   90.00
#
_symmetry.space_group_name_H-M   'P 1'
#
loop_
_entity.id
_entity.type
_entity.pdbx_description
1 polymer ?
#
loop_
_entity_poly.entity_id
_entity_poly.type
_entity_poly.pdbx_seq_one_letter_code
_entity_poly.pdbx_strand_id
1 'polypeptide(L)'
;AILLGLAHAVKEDGLKLNRKVSLLFTVYEEVGHGGSFVAEDTEEMISVDMGCVGADLGCTERMVSICANDSGGPYNYDLVTALSTIAKEQGLDYAIDVYPHYGSDVEATLRAGYDIRHGLIGPGVYASHNYERSHMYGVRNTFELLKTYVTQ
;
A
#
# COMPACT_ATOMS: atom_id res chain seq x y z
N ALA A 1 6.99 -4.68 -8.55
CA ALA A 1 7.04 -6.12 -8.30
C ALA A 1 5.71 -6.64 -7.74
N ILE A 2 5.17 -6.10 -6.62
CA ILE A 2 3.97 -6.61 -5.92
C ILE A 2 2.73 -6.61 -6.81
N LEU A 3 2.38 -5.48 -7.45
CA LEU A 3 1.23 -5.40 -8.36
C LEU A 3 1.38 -6.33 -9.59
N LEU A 4 2.59 -6.46 -10.13
CA LEU A 4 2.87 -7.41 -11.21
C LEU A 4 2.73 -8.86 -10.74
N GLY A 5 3.15 -9.16 -9.51
CA GLY A 5 2.91 -10.46 -8.88
C GLY A 5 1.43 -10.77 -8.74
N LEU A 6 0.61 -9.80 -8.34
CA LEU A 6 -0.83 -9.97 -8.25
C LEU A 6 -1.45 -10.21 -9.65
N ALA A 7 -1.05 -9.44 -10.67
CA ALA A 7 -1.48 -9.66 -12.04
C ALA A 7 -1.11 -11.06 -12.55
N HIS A 8 0.10 -11.53 -12.25
CA HIS A 8 0.55 -12.89 -12.59
C HIS A 8 -0.33 -13.94 -11.90
N ALA A 9 -0.56 -13.81 -10.59
CA ALA A 9 -1.38 -14.76 -9.82
C ALA A 9 -2.81 -14.86 -10.38
N VAL A 10 -3.40 -13.75 -10.79
CA VAL A 10 -4.74 -13.73 -11.42
C VAL A 10 -4.70 -14.42 -12.78
N LYS A 11 -3.71 -14.10 -13.61
CA LYS A 11 -3.68 -14.53 -15.02
C LYS A 11 -3.18 -15.97 -15.18
N GLU A 12 -2.10 -16.33 -14.49
CA GLU A 12 -1.41 -17.59 -14.70
C GLU A 12 -1.76 -18.65 -13.63
N ASP A 13 -1.97 -18.23 -12.38
CA ASP A 13 -2.25 -19.16 -11.28
C ASP A 13 -3.76 -19.31 -11.01
N GLY A 14 -4.60 -18.58 -11.73
CA GLY A 14 -6.05 -18.66 -11.64
C GLY A 14 -6.64 -18.09 -10.35
N LEU A 15 -5.94 -17.17 -9.69
CA LEU A 15 -6.43 -16.47 -8.50
C LEU A 15 -7.76 -15.77 -8.79
N LYS A 16 -8.77 -16.03 -7.96
CA LYS A 16 -10.09 -15.39 -8.09
C LYS A 16 -10.17 -14.16 -7.21
N LEU A 17 -10.59 -13.06 -7.81
CA LEU A 17 -10.86 -11.81 -7.10
C LEU A 17 -12.34 -11.72 -6.76
N ASN A 18 -12.67 -11.21 -5.58
CA ASN A 18 -14.05 -11.01 -5.14
C ASN A 18 -14.55 -9.58 -5.43
N ARG A 19 -13.73 -8.78 -6.07
CA ARG A 19 -14.03 -7.40 -6.47
C ARG A 19 -13.37 -7.05 -7.80
N LYS A 20 -13.83 -6.00 -8.45
CA LYS A 20 -13.14 -5.41 -9.60
C LYS A 20 -11.86 -4.75 -9.08
N VAL A 21 -10.72 -5.12 -9.62
CA VAL A 21 -9.41 -4.56 -9.26
C VAL A 21 -8.77 -3.93 -10.50
N SER A 22 -8.37 -2.69 -10.39
CA SER A 22 -7.57 -1.98 -11.38
C SER A 22 -6.16 -1.77 -10.85
N LEU A 23 -5.16 -2.17 -11.60
CA LEU A 23 -3.75 -1.95 -11.26
C LEU A 23 -3.27 -0.70 -12.00
N LEU A 24 -3.10 0.38 -11.26
CA LEU A 24 -2.65 1.66 -11.78
C LEU A 24 -1.15 1.84 -11.54
N PHE A 25 -0.38 2.01 -12.60
CA PHE A 25 1.04 2.35 -12.54
C PHE A 25 1.19 3.82 -12.89
N THR A 26 1.39 4.65 -11.90
CA THR A 26 1.47 6.09 -12.05
C THR A 26 2.84 6.53 -12.54
N VAL A 27 2.91 7.71 -13.18
CA VAL A 27 4.16 8.28 -13.71
C VAL A 27 4.60 9.51 -12.92
N TYR A 28 3.66 10.23 -12.29
CA TYR A 28 3.90 11.51 -11.61
C TYR A 28 3.77 11.43 -10.09
N GLU A 29 4.04 10.27 -9.48
CA GLU A 29 3.94 10.09 -8.04
C GLU A 29 4.91 11.03 -7.32
N GLU A 30 6.19 11.04 -7.69
CA GLU A 30 7.29 11.80 -7.06
C GLU A 30 7.14 13.33 -7.16
N VAL A 31 6.24 13.81 -7.98
CA VAL A 31 5.91 15.24 -8.12
C VAL A 31 4.48 15.54 -7.65
N GLY A 32 3.85 14.61 -6.94
CA GLY A 32 2.65 14.84 -6.14
C GLY A 32 1.33 14.86 -6.90
N HIS A 33 1.24 14.24 -8.08
CA HIS A 33 -0.03 14.17 -8.80
C HIS A 33 -0.26 12.88 -9.63
N GLY A 34 0.42 11.79 -9.29
CA GLY A 34 0.25 10.50 -9.99
C GLY A 34 -1.14 9.90 -9.85
N GLY A 35 -1.79 10.11 -8.69
CA GLY A 35 -3.16 9.67 -8.41
C GLY A 35 -4.24 10.72 -8.73
N SER A 36 -3.95 11.80 -9.47
CA SER A 36 -4.92 12.88 -9.74
C SER A 36 -6.08 12.47 -10.63
N PHE A 37 -6.00 11.33 -11.28
CA PHE A 37 -7.09 10.74 -12.06
C PHE A 37 -7.23 9.25 -11.71
N VAL A 38 -8.44 8.84 -11.38
CA VAL A 38 -8.84 7.45 -11.21
C VAL A 38 -10.17 7.21 -11.93
N ALA A 39 -10.51 5.96 -12.21
CA ALA A 39 -11.78 5.62 -12.87
C ALA A 39 -12.97 6.08 -12.00
N GLU A 40 -14.06 6.53 -12.64
CA GLU A 40 -15.25 7.09 -11.96
C GLU A 40 -15.92 6.09 -11.00
N ASP A 41 -15.77 4.79 -11.25
CA ASP A 41 -16.32 3.72 -10.42
C ASP A 41 -15.35 3.23 -9.33
N THR A 42 -14.32 4.00 -9.03
CA THR A 42 -13.37 3.68 -7.95
C THR A 42 -13.98 4.05 -6.60
N GLU A 43 -14.17 3.06 -5.74
CA GLU A 43 -14.66 3.25 -4.37
C GLU A 43 -13.52 3.26 -3.34
N GLU A 44 -12.40 2.65 -3.70
CA GLU A 44 -11.28 2.44 -2.81
C GLU A 44 -9.94 2.44 -3.56
N MET A 45 -8.93 3.05 -2.99
CA MET A 45 -7.57 3.06 -3.53
C MET A 45 -6.56 2.69 -2.46
N ILE A 46 -5.71 1.73 -2.75
CA ILE A 46 -4.56 1.36 -1.92
C ILE A 46 -3.29 1.69 -2.68
N SER A 47 -2.52 2.63 -2.18
CA SER A 47 -1.16 2.85 -2.66
C SER A 47 -0.28 1.68 -2.21
N VAL A 48 0.42 1.08 -3.15
CA VAL A 48 1.43 0.04 -2.87
C VAL A 48 2.79 0.66 -3.11
N ASP A 49 3.25 1.35 -2.11
CA ASP A 49 4.48 2.13 -2.11
C ASP A 49 5.52 1.47 -1.20
N MET A 50 6.11 2.18 -0.28
CA MET A 50 7.07 1.65 0.68
C MET A 50 6.72 2.07 2.10
N GLY A 51 7.22 1.33 3.08
CA GLY A 51 7.25 1.73 4.49
C GLY A 51 8.62 2.28 4.84
N CYS A 52 8.67 3.40 5.57
CA CYS A 52 9.93 3.96 6.01
C CYS A 52 10.56 3.12 7.12
N VAL A 53 11.85 2.85 7.01
CA VAL A 53 12.64 2.19 8.06
C VAL A 53 13.59 3.22 8.68
N GLY A 54 13.49 3.38 9.99
CA GLY A 54 14.29 4.35 10.74
C GLY A 54 14.24 4.11 12.25
N ALA A 55 15.06 4.84 13.00
CA ALA A 55 15.24 4.62 14.44
C ALA A 55 13.95 4.80 15.27
N ASP A 56 13.07 5.70 14.83
CA ASP A 56 11.82 6.04 15.54
C ASP A 56 10.57 5.47 14.87
N LEU A 57 10.74 4.50 13.94
CA LEU A 57 9.66 3.87 13.18
C LEU A 57 9.53 2.39 13.54
N GLY A 58 8.30 1.87 13.47
CA GLY A 58 7.99 0.49 13.83
C GLY A 58 8.38 -0.52 12.75
N CYS A 59 8.41 -0.11 11.48
CA CYS A 59 8.67 -0.99 10.36
C CYS A 59 10.14 -1.36 10.24
N THR A 60 10.39 -2.61 9.85
CA THR A 60 11.72 -3.09 9.42
C THR A 60 11.65 -3.54 7.97
N GLU A 61 12.81 -3.78 7.32
CA GLU A 61 12.86 -4.25 5.93
C GLU A 61 12.14 -5.60 5.70
N ARG A 62 11.86 -6.34 6.78
CA ARG A 62 11.21 -7.66 6.71
C ARG A 62 9.69 -7.60 6.85
N MET A 63 9.15 -6.44 7.19
CA MET A 63 7.73 -6.23 7.46
C MET A 63 7.01 -5.61 6.27
N VAL A 64 5.68 -5.76 6.26
CA VAL A 64 4.80 -4.85 5.55
C VAL A 64 4.43 -3.70 6.49
N SER A 65 4.58 -2.47 6.03
CA SER A 65 4.04 -1.29 6.68
C SER A 65 2.58 -1.10 6.26
N ILE A 66 1.73 -0.82 7.23
CA ILE A 66 0.34 -0.37 7.04
C ILE A 66 0.30 1.05 7.61
N CYS A 67 0.21 2.04 6.75
CA CYS A 67 0.24 3.43 7.17
C CYS A 67 -1.12 3.83 7.75
N ALA A 68 -1.13 4.32 9.00
CA ALA A 68 -2.33 4.82 9.65
C ALA A 68 -2.51 6.34 9.44
N ASN A 69 -1.40 7.07 9.27
CA ASN A 69 -1.40 8.50 9.04
C ASN A 69 -0.09 8.94 8.38
N ASP A 70 -0.16 9.84 7.45
CA ASP A 70 1.01 10.49 6.86
C ASP A 70 0.87 12.02 6.84
N SER A 71 1.68 12.73 6.03
CA SER A 71 1.64 14.19 5.96
C SER A 71 0.32 14.74 5.38
N GLY A 72 -0.43 13.96 4.65
CA GLY A 72 -1.75 14.31 4.09
C GLY A 72 -2.90 14.11 5.07
N GLY A 73 -2.66 13.41 6.16
CA GLY A 73 -3.65 13.14 7.19
C GLY A 73 -3.90 11.64 7.45
N PRO A 74 -4.94 11.32 8.23
CA PRO A 74 -5.25 9.92 8.56
C PRO A 74 -5.79 9.16 7.35
N TYR A 75 -5.37 7.92 7.21
CA TYR A 75 -5.94 6.97 6.26
C TYR A 75 -7.31 6.46 6.74
N ASN A 76 -8.09 5.89 5.82
CA ASN A 76 -9.43 5.40 6.15
C ASN A 76 -9.36 4.32 7.26
N TYR A 77 -10.05 4.57 8.37
CA TYR A 77 -9.98 3.74 9.57
C TYR A 77 -10.40 2.28 9.32
N ASP A 78 -11.50 2.09 8.58
CA ASP A 78 -12.01 0.74 8.32
C ASP A 78 -11.06 -0.05 7.43
N LEU A 79 -10.44 0.61 6.45
CA LEU A 79 -9.45 -0.01 5.57
C LEU A 79 -8.18 -0.38 6.34
N VAL A 80 -7.63 0.52 7.15
CA VAL A 80 -6.46 0.23 8.00
C VAL A 80 -6.77 -0.91 8.98
N THR A 81 -7.97 -0.92 9.56
CA THR A 81 -8.42 -1.99 10.46
C THR A 81 -8.51 -3.32 9.74
N ALA A 82 -9.10 -3.37 8.55
CA ALA A 82 -9.20 -4.58 7.74
C ALA A 82 -7.81 -5.13 7.39
N LEU A 83 -6.91 -4.29 6.89
CA LEU A 83 -5.55 -4.68 6.54
C LEU A 83 -4.76 -5.20 7.75
N SER A 84 -4.84 -4.52 8.89
CA SER A 84 -4.15 -4.97 10.11
C SER A 84 -4.73 -6.26 10.68
N THR A 85 -6.04 -6.47 10.57
CA THR A 85 -6.70 -7.72 10.97
C THR A 85 -6.21 -8.87 10.11
N ILE A 86 -6.21 -8.71 8.79
CA ILE A 86 -5.68 -9.71 7.85
C ILE A 86 -4.22 -10.04 8.16
N ALA A 87 -3.38 -9.02 8.34
CA ALA A 87 -1.96 -9.22 8.64
C ALA A 87 -1.77 -10.06 9.91
N LYS A 88 -2.55 -9.77 10.95
CA LYS A 88 -2.54 -10.52 12.21
C LYS A 88 -3.03 -11.96 12.04
N GLU A 89 -4.16 -12.17 11.35
CA GLU A 89 -4.76 -13.50 11.14
C GLU A 89 -3.89 -14.40 10.27
N GLN A 90 -3.20 -13.83 9.29
CA GLN A 90 -2.26 -14.54 8.40
C GLN A 90 -0.87 -14.73 9.03
N GLY A 91 -0.61 -14.17 10.22
CA GLY A 91 0.70 -14.24 10.86
C GLY A 91 1.80 -13.54 10.07
N LEU A 92 1.47 -12.47 9.35
CA LEU A 92 2.46 -11.68 8.61
C LEU A 92 3.27 -10.81 9.57
N ASP A 93 4.53 -10.59 9.23
CA ASP A 93 5.33 -9.57 9.90
C ASP A 93 4.89 -8.18 9.41
N TYR A 94 4.30 -7.37 10.27
CA TYR A 94 3.78 -6.05 9.91
C TYR A 94 4.03 -5.01 10.99
N ALA A 95 3.95 -3.75 10.59
CA ALA A 95 3.89 -2.60 11.47
C ALA A 95 2.73 -1.69 11.08
N ILE A 96 2.13 -1.00 12.07
CA ILE A 96 1.21 0.12 11.83
C ILE A 96 2.02 1.38 12.11
N ASP A 97 2.19 2.19 11.06
CA ASP A 97 3.12 3.32 11.08
C ASP A 97 2.43 4.67 10.89
N VAL A 98 3.12 5.71 11.35
CA VAL A 98 2.76 7.12 11.17
C VAL A 98 3.97 7.85 10.58
N TYR A 99 3.78 8.54 9.47
CA TYR A 99 4.84 9.20 8.72
C TYR A 99 4.60 10.71 8.60
N PRO A 100 5.19 11.56 9.45
CA PRO A 100 4.92 13.01 9.44
C PRO A 100 5.46 13.74 8.20
N HIS A 101 6.39 13.12 7.46
CA HIS A 101 7.10 13.73 6.32
C HIS A 101 7.10 12.83 5.08
N TYR A 102 6.03 12.10 4.87
CA TYR A 102 5.86 11.16 3.77
C TYR A 102 4.44 11.31 3.21
N GLY A 103 4.28 11.07 1.92
CA GLY A 103 2.98 11.06 1.25
C GLY A 103 2.92 9.99 0.19
N SER A 104 1.77 9.84 -0.44
CA SER A 104 1.57 8.87 -1.51
C SER A 104 0.54 9.36 -2.54
N ASP A 105 0.37 8.62 -3.62
CA ASP A 105 -0.58 8.94 -4.69
C ASP A 105 -2.03 9.10 -4.23
N VAL A 106 -2.46 8.42 -3.16
CA VAL A 106 -3.83 8.55 -2.66
C VAL A 106 -4.13 9.94 -2.13
N GLU A 107 -3.13 10.68 -1.63
CA GLU A 107 -3.32 12.08 -1.26
C GLU A 107 -3.64 12.97 -2.48
N ALA A 108 -2.96 12.72 -3.60
CA ALA A 108 -3.23 13.42 -4.84
C ALA A 108 -4.65 13.16 -5.32
N THR A 109 -5.14 11.91 -5.17
CA THR A 109 -6.51 11.53 -5.50
C THR A 109 -7.53 12.28 -4.64
N LEU A 110 -7.33 12.34 -3.33
CA LEU A 110 -8.23 13.08 -2.43
C LEU A 110 -8.22 14.59 -2.73
N ARG A 111 -7.03 15.16 -2.97
CA ARG A 111 -6.91 16.59 -3.36
C ARG A 111 -7.54 16.90 -4.70
N ALA A 112 -7.63 15.94 -5.61
CA ALA A 112 -8.34 16.05 -6.88
C ALA A 112 -9.87 16.02 -6.73
N GLY A 113 -10.40 15.75 -5.53
CA GLY A 113 -11.82 15.80 -5.21
C GLY A 113 -12.54 14.44 -5.26
N TYR A 114 -11.83 13.34 -5.34
CA TYR A 114 -12.44 12.02 -5.26
C TYR A 114 -12.73 11.64 -3.81
N ASP A 115 -13.97 11.28 -3.53
CA ASP A 115 -14.42 10.79 -2.20
C ASP A 115 -14.34 9.28 -2.17
N ILE A 116 -13.14 8.75 -1.91
CA ILE A 116 -12.83 7.33 -1.89
C ILE A 116 -12.21 6.90 -0.56
N ARG A 117 -12.40 5.64 -0.19
CA ARG A 117 -11.64 5.03 0.90
C ARG A 117 -10.19 4.83 0.45
N HIS A 118 -9.25 5.19 1.29
CA HIS A 118 -7.85 5.21 0.91
C HIS A 118 -6.96 4.55 1.95
N GLY A 119 -5.92 3.88 1.47
CA GLY A 119 -4.92 3.18 2.27
C GLY A 119 -3.53 3.25 1.63
N LEU A 120 -2.54 2.97 2.44
CA LEU A 120 -1.14 2.87 2.01
C LEU A 120 -0.50 1.67 2.69
N ILE A 121 0.07 0.78 1.88
CA ILE A 121 0.88 -0.34 2.34
C ILE A 121 2.17 -0.44 1.53
N GLY A 122 3.18 -1.04 2.10
CA GLY A 122 4.41 -1.31 1.35
C GLY A 122 5.44 -2.08 2.16
N PRO A 123 6.43 -2.70 1.50
CA PRO A 123 7.54 -3.31 2.21
C PRO A 123 8.38 -2.24 2.90
N GLY A 124 8.97 -2.56 4.03
CA GLY A 124 9.94 -1.68 4.67
C GLY A 124 11.14 -1.44 3.76
N VAL A 125 11.46 -0.16 3.53
CA VAL A 125 12.61 0.27 2.71
C VAL A 125 13.49 1.20 3.54
N TYR A 126 14.76 0.87 3.60
CA TYR A 126 15.79 1.70 4.22
C TYR A 126 16.43 2.63 3.20
N ALA A 127 16.74 3.86 3.62
CA ALA A 127 17.36 4.90 2.80
C ALA A 127 16.53 5.31 1.58
N SER A 128 15.22 5.52 1.80
CA SER A 128 14.29 6.04 0.77
C SER A 128 14.85 7.30 0.11
N HIS A 129 14.68 7.40 -1.20
CA HIS A 129 15.22 8.44 -2.09
C HIS A 129 16.76 8.48 -2.17
N ASN A 130 17.43 7.42 -1.69
CA ASN A 130 18.88 7.29 -1.77
C ASN A 130 19.22 5.86 -2.26
N TYR A 131 20.24 5.21 -1.69
CA TYR A 131 20.57 3.82 -2.01
C TYR A 131 19.65 2.87 -1.23
N GLU A 132 18.47 2.68 -1.76
CA GLU A 132 17.39 1.95 -1.12
C GLU A 132 17.70 0.46 -0.94
N ARG A 133 17.24 -0.08 0.19
CA ARG A 133 17.34 -1.50 0.52
C ARG A 133 16.04 -1.98 1.15
N SER A 134 15.64 -3.17 0.77
CA SER A 134 14.52 -3.90 1.35
C SER A 134 14.87 -5.39 1.44
N HIS A 135 14.00 -6.16 2.02
CA HIS A 135 14.15 -7.60 2.15
C HIS A 135 12.99 -8.33 1.47
N MET A 136 13.27 -9.47 0.83
CA MET A 136 12.23 -10.27 0.16
C MET A 136 11.07 -10.67 1.06
N TYR A 137 11.28 -10.79 2.37
CA TYR A 137 10.19 -11.06 3.31
C TYR A 137 9.22 -9.88 3.43
N GLY A 138 9.71 -8.64 3.44
CA GLY A 138 8.84 -7.46 3.42
C GLY A 138 8.00 -7.40 2.13
N VAL A 139 8.65 -7.65 0.98
CA VAL A 139 7.95 -7.73 -0.31
C VAL A 139 6.89 -8.84 -0.30
N ARG A 140 7.23 -10.03 0.23
CA ARG A 140 6.30 -11.15 0.34
C ARG A 140 5.13 -10.83 1.29
N ASN A 141 5.40 -10.29 2.47
CA ASN A 141 4.35 -9.91 3.43
C ASN A 141 3.39 -8.91 2.81
N THR A 142 3.91 -7.92 2.07
CA THR A 142 3.06 -6.95 1.36
C THR A 142 2.22 -7.61 0.27
N PHE A 143 2.80 -8.51 -0.51
CA PHE A 143 2.08 -9.27 -1.54
C PHE A 143 0.98 -10.14 -0.94
N GLU A 144 1.28 -10.91 0.11
CA GLU A 144 0.29 -11.79 0.76
C GLU A 144 -0.85 -10.99 1.39
N LEU A 145 -0.53 -9.84 2.03
CA LEU A 145 -1.54 -8.94 2.57
C LEU A 145 -2.48 -8.43 1.48
N LEU A 146 -1.93 -7.87 0.40
CA LEU A 146 -2.71 -7.34 -0.72
C LEU A 146 -3.54 -8.44 -1.38
N LYS A 147 -2.93 -9.58 -1.67
CA LYS A 147 -3.60 -10.74 -2.26
C LYS A 147 -4.80 -11.18 -1.42
N THR A 148 -4.59 -11.36 -0.12
CA THR A 148 -5.68 -11.76 0.80
C THR A 148 -6.79 -10.72 0.82
N TYR A 149 -6.45 -9.44 0.88
CA TYR A 149 -7.42 -8.35 0.89
C TYR A 149 -8.31 -8.31 -0.35
N VAL A 150 -7.76 -8.53 -1.54
CA VAL A 150 -8.54 -8.47 -2.79
C VAL A 150 -9.31 -9.76 -3.12
N THR A 151 -9.11 -10.82 -2.34
CA THR A 151 -9.78 -12.12 -2.49
C THR A 151 -10.83 -12.42 -1.41
N GLN A 152 -10.98 -11.54 -0.42
CA GLN A 152 -12.00 -11.62 0.63
C GLN A 152 -13.34 -11.04 0.23
#